data_2046c4b1ebce0fafb523e00d732e80b3
#
_entry.id   2046c4b1ebce0fafb523e00d732e80b3
#
_cell.length_a   1.000
_cell.length_b   1.000
_cell.length_c   1.000
_cell.angle_alpha   90.00
_cell.angle_beta   90.00
_cell.angle_gamma   90.00
#
_symmetry.space_group_name_H-M   'P 1'
#
loop_
_entity.id
_entity.type
_entity.pdbx_description
1 polymer ?
#
loop_
_entity_poly.entity_id
_entity_poly.type
_entity_poly.pdbx_seq_one_letter_code
_entity_poly.pdbx_strand_id
1 'polypeptide(L)'
;MAIKHTAISYYGLNYVEHAQADFIEMKEHGCDTVILAITEFDMDFWFPNINNIVKAAHELGLRVIADPWGIGKYFGGEQVSLFLQNNIHHRQVSAYTGEVLNAACFNTNSFRDYFTNICMKLARETEVDGFFWDEPHYAYPKSYASITGGAGDDWACRCPECMKKFEDYYGYEMPKFMNDDVKQFRWREALKTLADCSKALKEYNPDLEITCCVHATKNTYYVTELRGYDNWDMVAACPYFDVFSTTIINWSLPESFFKEITDRTVAIAKKYGKQSERWLMGYNAQPEDFSQIDHVVDMYRDAGVDRLATWTYRGGYGTVVQAPDALKLWDAIGENYKRVLEK
;
A
#
# COMPACT_ATOMS: atom_id res chain seq x y z
N MET A 1 13.70 -16.41 13.72
CA MET A 1 14.56 -15.23 13.44
C MET A 1 13.89 -14.02 14.07
N ALA A 2 14.62 -13.02 14.50
CA ALA A 2 14.01 -11.82 15.09
C ALA A 2 13.38 -10.94 13.99
N ILE A 3 12.26 -10.30 14.28
CA ILE A 3 11.71 -9.21 13.47
C ILE A 3 12.71 -8.06 13.52
N LYS A 4 13.04 -7.48 12.37
CA LYS A 4 14.10 -6.47 12.24
C LYS A 4 13.59 -5.05 12.40
N HIS A 5 12.33 -4.81 11.96
CA HIS A 5 11.71 -3.49 11.95
C HIS A 5 10.24 -3.57 12.37
N THR A 6 9.81 -2.52 13.04
CA THR A 6 8.42 -2.32 13.46
C THR A 6 7.95 -0.95 12.96
N ALA A 7 6.90 -0.94 12.17
CA ALA A 7 6.42 0.25 11.48
C ALA A 7 4.98 0.60 11.87
N ILE A 8 4.67 1.87 11.83
CA ILE A 8 3.32 2.38 12.04
C ILE A 8 2.93 3.34 10.91
N SER A 9 1.73 3.15 10.37
CA SER A 9 1.15 4.07 9.40
C SER A 9 0.63 5.31 10.11
N TYR A 10 0.94 6.49 9.54
CA TYR A 10 0.66 7.78 10.13
C TYR A 10 0.18 8.79 9.07
N TYR A 11 -0.94 9.48 9.34
CA TYR A 11 -1.58 10.38 8.38
C TYR A 11 -2.35 11.51 9.08
N GLY A 12 -2.77 12.49 8.29
CA GLY A 12 -3.66 13.57 8.74
C GLY A 12 -2.95 14.66 9.53
N LEU A 13 -1.62 14.81 9.39
CA LEU A 13 -0.85 15.75 10.16
C LEU A 13 -0.19 16.82 9.29
N ASN A 14 -0.32 18.08 9.75
CA ASN A 14 0.22 19.22 9.04
C ASN A 14 1.19 20.07 9.86
N TYR A 15 1.29 19.87 11.18
CA TYR A 15 2.12 20.67 12.07
C TYR A 15 3.20 19.83 12.74
N VAL A 16 4.43 20.35 12.71
CA VAL A 16 5.63 19.62 13.18
C VAL A 16 5.55 19.31 14.67
N GLU A 17 5.06 20.26 15.46
CA GLU A 17 4.98 20.11 16.93
C GLU A 17 4.05 18.97 17.33
N HIS A 18 2.96 18.76 16.58
CA HIS A 18 2.05 17.64 16.79
C HIS A 18 2.70 16.32 16.39
N ALA A 19 3.37 16.29 15.21
CA ALA A 19 4.10 15.12 14.75
C ALA A 19 5.16 14.70 15.76
N GLN A 20 5.94 15.64 16.28
CA GLN A 20 7.01 15.36 17.22
C GLN A 20 6.48 14.72 18.51
N ALA A 21 5.33 15.19 19.03
CA ALA A 21 4.69 14.59 20.19
C ALA A 21 4.25 13.14 19.89
N ASP A 22 3.64 12.90 18.73
CA ASP A 22 3.21 11.57 18.31
C ASP A 22 4.40 10.62 18.04
N PHE A 23 5.49 11.12 17.48
CA PHE A 23 6.72 10.34 17.25
C PHE A 23 7.40 9.89 18.55
N ILE A 24 7.36 10.71 19.58
CA ILE A 24 7.85 10.32 20.92
C ILE A 24 7.03 9.11 21.40
N GLU A 25 5.71 9.19 21.33
CA GLU A 25 4.82 8.09 21.73
C GLU A 25 5.05 6.82 20.88
N MET A 26 5.22 6.97 19.55
CA MET A 26 5.52 5.83 18.67
C MET A 26 6.85 5.14 19.09
N LYS A 27 7.88 5.90 19.41
CA LYS A 27 9.13 5.36 19.94
C LYS A 27 8.92 4.61 21.25
N GLU A 28 8.16 5.19 22.16
CA GLU A 28 7.84 4.56 23.44
C GLU A 28 7.05 3.25 23.27
N HIS A 29 6.30 3.13 22.18
CA HIS A 29 5.60 1.90 21.77
C HIS A 29 6.46 0.94 20.94
N GLY A 30 7.74 1.21 20.77
CA GLY A 30 8.67 0.32 20.09
C GLY A 30 8.66 0.42 18.57
N CYS A 31 8.11 1.48 18.00
CA CYS A 31 8.27 1.73 16.56
C CYS A 31 9.67 2.22 16.23
N ASP A 32 10.24 1.74 15.13
CA ASP A 32 11.49 2.26 14.55
C ASP A 32 11.26 2.94 13.20
N THR A 33 10.09 2.76 12.61
CA THR A 33 9.75 3.27 11.27
C THR A 33 8.34 3.89 11.28
N VAL A 34 8.22 5.04 10.63
CA VAL A 34 6.94 5.69 10.33
C VAL A 34 6.67 5.57 8.84
N ILE A 35 5.52 5.02 8.47
CA ILE A 35 4.99 5.04 7.10
C ILE A 35 4.11 6.28 7.02
N LEU A 36 4.67 7.36 6.46
CA LEU A 36 4.04 8.67 6.42
C LEU A 36 3.19 8.80 5.16
N ALA A 37 1.88 8.84 5.36
CA ALA A 37 0.92 9.06 4.27
C ALA A 37 0.98 10.51 3.79
N ILE A 38 1.25 10.69 2.49
CA ILE A 38 1.43 11.99 1.84
C ILE A 38 0.46 12.07 0.66
N THR A 39 -0.49 13.00 0.75
CA THR A 39 -1.52 13.20 -0.26
C THR A 39 -1.07 14.20 -1.34
N GLU A 40 -1.82 14.27 -2.45
CA GLU A 40 -1.60 15.31 -3.47
C GLU A 40 -1.76 16.72 -2.89
N PHE A 41 -2.68 16.92 -1.93
CA PHE A 41 -2.88 18.20 -1.27
C PHE A 41 -1.70 18.58 -0.36
N ASP A 42 -1.10 17.59 0.31
CA ASP A 42 0.11 17.83 1.12
C ASP A 42 1.28 18.26 0.23
N MET A 43 1.40 17.65 -0.95
CA MET A 43 2.43 18.04 -1.92
C MET A 43 2.26 19.43 -2.49
N ASP A 44 1.01 19.89 -2.67
CA ASP A 44 0.72 21.21 -3.24
C ASP A 44 0.73 22.32 -2.19
N PHE A 45 0.22 22.07 -0.99
CA PHE A 45 -0.03 23.10 0.00
C PHE A 45 0.88 23.01 1.23
N TRP A 46 1.10 21.78 1.77
CA TRP A 46 1.82 21.56 3.02
C TRP A 46 3.28 21.10 2.82
N PHE A 47 3.78 21.10 1.61
CA PHE A 47 5.09 20.52 1.29
C PHE A 47 6.24 21.01 2.18
N PRO A 48 6.36 22.32 2.55
CA PRO A 48 7.43 22.73 3.48
C PRO A 48 7.40 22.02 4.82
N ASN A 49 6.20 21.69 5.32
CA ASN A 49 6.06 20.96 6.59
C ASN A 49 6.40 19.47 6.48
N ILE A 50 6.20 18.85 5.32
CA ILE A 50 6.58 17.44 5.12
C ILE A 50 8.07 17.24 5.44
N ASN A 51 8.94 18.08 4.88
CA ASN A 51 10.38 18.00 5.15
C ASN A 51 10.70 18.20 6.64
N ASN A 52 10.04 19.14 7.30
CA ASN A 52 10.25 19.38 8.74
C ASN A 52 9.77 18.20 9.59
N ILE A 53 8.66 17.56 9.20
CA ILE A 53 8.13 16.36 9.87
C ILE A 53 9.12 15.19 9.72
N VAL A 54 9.69 14.99 8.53
CA VAL A 54 10.70 13.95 8.29
C VAL A 54 11.93 14.18 9.18
N LYS A 55 12.42 15.41 9.25
CA LYS A 55 13.55 15.77 10.13
C LYS A 55 13.25 15.51 11.60
N ALA A 56 12.06 15.90 12.07
CA ALA A 56 11.65 15.64 13.46
C ALA A 56 11.59 14.14 13.79
N ALA A 57 11.19 13.29 12.86
CA ALA A 57 11.25 11.85 13.03
C ALA A 57 12.69 11.34 13.12
N HIS A 58 13.58 11.82 12.25
CA HIS A 58 15.00 11.46 12.26
C HIS A 58 15.71 11.90 13.54
N GLU A 59 15.41 13.08 14.09
CA GLU A 59 15.93 13.55 15.37
C GLU A 59 15.60 12.60 16.53
N LEU A 60 14.50 11.88 16.43
CA LEU A 60 14.08 10.84 17.37
C LEU A 60 14.60 9.44 17.00
N GLY A 61 15.37 9.31 15.90
CA GLY A 61 15.90 8.05 15.42
C GLY A 61 14.83 7.12 14.81
N LEU A 62 13.75 7.69 14.26
CA LEU A 62 12.76 6.98 13.46
C LEU A 62 13.14 7.07 11.98
N ARG A 63 12.96 5.99 11.25
CA ARG A 63 12.98 6.00 9.79
C ARG A 63 11.63 6.50 9.25
N VAL A 64 11.66 7.13 8.08
CA VAL A 64 10.44 7.63 7.43
C VAL A 64 10.32 7.06 6.02
N ILE A 65 9.28 6.28 5.80
CA ILE A 65 8.90 5.73 4.50
C ILE A 65 7.71 6.52 3.98
N ALA A 66 7.86 7.16 2.82
CA ALA A 66 6.79 7.93 2.19
C ALA A 66 5.76 6.99 1.56
N ASP A 67 4.50 7.18 1.92
CA ASP A 67 3.35 6.53 1.29
C ASP A 67 2.60 7.57 0.46
N PRO A 68 2.65 7.52 -0.89
CA PRO A 68 1.91 8.42 -1.77
C PRO A 68 0.41 8.14 -1.74
N TRP A 69 -0.22 8.37 -0.61
CA TRP A 69 -1.55 7.94 -0.23
C TRP A 69 -2.65 8.53 -1.13
N GLY A 70 -3.37 7.64 -1.80
CA GLY A 70 -4.50 8.01 -2.65
C GLY A 70 -4.16 8.78 -3.93
N ILE A 71 -2.88 8.93 -4.30
CA ILE A 71 -2.46 9.64 -5.52
C ILE A 71 -3.08 8.99 -6.76
N GLY A 72 -3.80 9.78 -7.55
CA GLY A 72 -4.52 9.30 -8.73
C GLY A 72 -5.56 8.23 -8.42
N LYS A 73 -5.89 7.97 -7.17
CA LYS A 73 -6.67 6.78 -6.75
C LYS A 73 -6.05 5.47 -7.28
N TYR A 74 -4.74 5.47 -7.42
CA TYR A 74 -3.94 4.31 -7.81
C TYR A 74 -3.58 3.44 -6.60
N PHE A 75 -3.40 4.06 -5.46
CA PHE A 75 -3.09 3.42 -4.18
C PHE A 75 -4.30 3.39 -3.25
N GLY A 76 -4.17 2.64 -2.17
CA GLY A 76 -5.10 2.70 -1.05
C GLY A 76 -5.28 4.12 -0.52
N GLY A 77 -6.33 4.34 0.24
CA GLY A 77 -6.64 5.62 0.86
C GLY A 77 -7.88 6.33 0.33
N GLU A 78 -8.51 7.07 1.23
CA GLU A 78 -9.81 7.73 0.99
C GLU A 78 -9.69 9.16 0.44
N GLN A 79 -8.46 9.62 0.20
CA GLN A 79 -8.20 11.00 -0.23
C GLN A 79 -8.76 11.32 -1.62
N VAL A 80 -9.10 12.58 -1.82
CA VAL A 80 -9.49 13.10 -3.13
C VAL A 80 -8.22 13.34 -3.95
N SER A 81 -8.22 12.87 -5.19
CA SER A 81 -7.11 13.14 -6.11
C SER A 81 -7.31 14.44 -6.86
N LEU A 82 -6.39 15.38 -6.70
CA LEU A 82 -6.34 16.64 -7.45
C LEU A 82 -6.02 16.39 -8.93
N PHE A 83 -5.18 15.39 -9.22
CA PHE A 83 -4.91 14.97 -10.59
C PHE A 83 -6.20 14.62 -11.33
N LEU A 84 -7.06 13.82 -10.72
CA LEU A 84 -8.33 13.40 -11.34
C LEU A 84 -9.32 14.53 -11.55
N GLN A 85 -9.29 15.56 -10.70
CA GLN A 85 -10.15 16.73 -10.89
C GLN A 85 -9.78 17.51 -12.15
N ASN A 86 -8.49 17.61 -12.43
CA ASN A 86 -7.98 18.38 -13.55
C ASN A 86 -7.81 17.56 -14.84
N ASN A 87 -7.86 16.21 -14.76
CA ASN A 87 -7.53 15.30 -15.85
C ASN A 87 -8.62 14.24 -16.08
N ILE A 88 -9.85 14.66 -16.35
CA ILE A 88 -11.01 13.77 -16.51
C ILE A 88 -10.79 12.73 -17.62
N HIS A 89 -10.09 13.11 -18.70
CA HIS A 89 -9.85 12.23 -19.84
C HIS A 89 -8.78 11.15 -19.59
N HIS A 90 -8.05 11.25 -18.47
CA HIS A 90 -7.03 10.29 -18.08
C HIS A 90 -7.51 9.29 -17.03
N ARG A 91 -8.83 9.17 -16.86
CA ARG A 91 -9.44 8.21 -15.94
C ARG A 91 -9.56 6.83 -16.55
N GLN A 92 -9.62 5.84 -15.69
CA GLN A 92 -9.93 4.46 -16.08
C GLN A 92 -11.35 4.35 -16.62
N VAL A 93 -11.56 3.36 -17.49
CA VAL A 93 -12.85 3.08 -18.12
C VAL A 93 -13.19 1.59 -17.92
N SER A 94 -14.40 1.32 -17.49
CA SER A 94 -14.95 -0.02 -17.34
C SER A 94 -15.05 -0.73 -18.69
N ALA A 95 -14.77 -2.02 -18.71
CA ALA A 95 -14.74 -2.82 -19.94
C ALA A 95 -16.13 -3.09 -20.54
N TYR A 96 -17.11 -3.35 -19.69
CA TYR A 96 -18.46 -3.70 -20.15
C TYR A 96 -19.35 -2.48 -20.31
N THR A 97 -19.41 -1.63 -19.31
CA THR A 97 -20.35 -0.51 -19.28
C THR A 97 -19.80 0.75 -19.96
N GLY A 98 -18.47 0.87 -20.10
CA GLY A 98 -17.83 2.11 -20.57
C GLY A 98 -17.90 3.24 -19.55
N GLU A 99 -18.23 2.94 -18.29
CA GLU A 99 -18.26 3.94 -17.21
C GLU A 99 -16.87 4.51 -16.98
N VAL A 100 -16.80 5.84 -16.84
CA VAL A 100 -15.57 6.53 -16.44
C VAL A 100 -15.42 6.43 -14.93
N LEU A 101 -14.34 5.79 -14.48
CA LEU A 101 -14.12 5.45 -13.08
C LEU A 101 -13.28 6.52 -12.37
N ASN A 102 -13.39 6.58 -11.05
CA ASN A 102 -12.66 7.54 -10.24
C ASN A 102 -11.24 7.02 -9.89
N ALA A 103 -10.45 6.73 -10.91
CA ALA A 103 -9.03 6.41 -10.77
C ALA A 103 -8.29 6.79 -12.05
N ALA A 104 -7.03 7.19 -11.93
CA ALA A 104 -6.17 7.51 -13.06
C ALA A 104 -5.83 6.24 -13.85
N CYS A 105 -5.87 6.34 -15.17
CA CYS A 105 -5.30 5.30 -16.01
C CYS A 105 -3.78 5.42 -16.01
N PHE A 106 -3.10 4.50 -15.37
CA PHE A 106 -1.64 4.49 -15.29
C PHE A 106 -0.95 4.05 -16.60
N ASN A 107 -1.72 3.85 -17.68
CA ASN A 107 -1.18 3.72 -19.04
C ASN A 107 -1.08 5.06 -19.78
N THR A 108 -1.62 6.14 -19.22
CA THR A 108 -1.44 7.47 -19.78
C THR A 108 -0.11 8.07 -19.32
N ASN A 109 0.63 8.67 -20.25
CA ASN A 109 1.90 9.35 -19.92
C ASN A 109 1.67 10.47 -18.90
N SER A 110 0.58 11.23 -19.02
CA SER A 110 0.25 12.31 -18.08
C SER A 110 0.24 11.84 -16.64
N PHE A 111 -0.36 10.67 -16.34
CA PHE A 111 -0.38 10.17 -14.97
C PHE A 111 0.99 9.59 -14.56
N ARG A 112 1.66 8.86 -15.44
CA ARG A 112 3.00 8.32 -15.15
C ARG A 112 4.00 9.42 -14.81
N ASP A 113 4.01 10.49 -15.63
CA ASP A 113 4.88 11.63 -15.42
C ASP A 113 4.53 12.36 -14.12
N TYR A 114 3.25 12.60 -13.88
CA TYR A 114 2.76 13.24 -12.64
C TYR A 114 3.18 12.46 -11.39
N PHE A 115 2.90 11.15 -11.36
CA PHE A 115 3.24 10.28 -10.25
C PHE A 115 4.75 10.22 -10.01
N THR A 116 5.53 10.00 -11.07
CA THR A 116 6.98 9.95 -10.97
C THR A 116 7.56 11.28 -10.49
N ASN A 117 7.04 12.41 -10.97
CA ASN A 117 7.51 13.73 -10.57
C ASN A 117 7.23 14.00 -9.07
N ILE A 118 6.07 13.60 -8.54
CA ILE A 118 5.77 13.70 -7.11
C ILE A 118 6.78 12.89 -6.29
N CYS A 119 6.98 11.62 -6.62
CA CYS A 119 7.91 10.75 -5.91
C CYS A 119 9.36 11.27 -5.99
N MET A 120 9.79 11.73 -7.17
CA MET A 120 11.11 12.32 -7.35
C MET A 120 11.29 13.65 -6.61
N LYS A 121 10.23 14.47 -6.50
CA LYS A 121 10.26 15.69 -5.69
C LYS A 121 10.43 15.34 -4.21
N LEU A 122 9.67 14.37 -3.68
CA LEU A 122 9.85 13.87 -2.31
C LEU A 122 11.28 13.39 -2.09
N ALA A 123 11.80 12.53 -2.96
CA ALA A 123 13.14 11.99 -2.82
C ALA A 123 14.25 13.06 -2.85
N ARG A 124 14.07 14.12 -3.62
CA ARG A 124 15.09 15.18 -3.79
C ARG A 124 15.04 16.27 -2.74
N GLU A 125 13.86 16.58 -2.25
CA GLU A 125 13.62 17.78 -1.42
C GLU A 125 13.30 17.43 0.04
N THR A 126 13.16 16.13 0.35
CA THR A 126 13.02 15.61 1.71
C THR A 126 14.07 14.53 1.96
N GLU A 127 14.22 14.14 3.22
CA GLU A 127 15.18 13.11 3.63
C GLU A 127 14.49 11.76 3.89
N VAL A 128 13.39 11.43 3.16
CA VAL A 128 12.70 10.14 3.33
C VAL A 128 13.63 8.97 3.04
N ASP A 129 13.53 7.91 3.84
CA ASP A 129 14.35 6.70 3.73
C ASP A 129 13.86 5.74 2.66
N GLY A 130 12.64 5.94 2.15
CA GLY A 130 12.07 5.07 1.13
C GLY A 130 10.64 5.38 0.77
N PHE A 131 10.04 4.46 0.02
CA PHE A 131 8.67 4.58 -0.48
C PHE A 131 7.88 3.30 -0.21
N PHE A 132 6.61 3.48 0.09
CA PHE A 132 5.65 2.41 0.28
C PHE A 132 4.56 2.47 -0.79
N TRP A 133 4.47 1.46 -1.63
CA TRP A 133 3.41 1.33 -2.62
C TRP A 133 2.21 0.62 -1.97
N ASP A 134 1.28 1.44 -1.47
CA ASP A 134 0.12 0.98 -0.69
C ASP A 134 -0.98 0.40 -1.57
N GLU A 135 -1.11 -0.91 -1.59
CA GLU A 135 -2.18 -1.64 -2.29
C GLU A 135 -2.51 -1.09 -3.69
N PRO A 136 -1.52 -0.95 -4.58
CA PRO A 136 -1.79 -0.41 -5.91
C PRO A 136 -2.86 -1.24 -6.63
N HIS A 137 -3.77 -0.58 -7.37
CA HIS A 137 -4.88 -1.31 -7.97
C HIS A 137 -5.55 -0.60 -9.15
N TYR A 138 -6.18 -1.40 -10.01
CA TYR A 138 -7.21 -0.91 -10.92
C TYR A 138 -8.48 -0.57 -10.16
N ALA A 139 -9.21 0.44 -10.64
CA ALA A 139 -10.51 0.78 -10.06
C ALA A 139 -11.52 -0.35 -10.23
N TYR A 140 -12.41 -0.45 -9.27
CA TYR A 140 -13.58 -1.33 -9.36
C TYR A 140 -14.73 -0.59 -10.04
N PRO A 141 -15.31 -1.14 -11.12
CA PRO A 141 -16.55 -0.62 -11.68
C PRO A 141 -17.71 -0.68 -10.67
N LYS A 142 -18.64 0.25 -10.74
CA LYS A 142 -19.84 0.24 -9.86
C LYS A 142 -20.71 -0.98 -10.07
N SER A 143 -20.82 -1.44 -11.31
CA SER A 143 -21.45 -2.72 -11.66
C SER A 143 -20.85 -3.89 -10.91
N TYR A 144 -19.59 -3.76 -10.52
CA TYR A 144 -18.92 -4.70 -9.63
C TYR A 144 -19.21 -4.39 -8.16
N ALA A 145 -19.25 -3.15 -7.69
CA ALA A 145 -19.50 -2.78 -6.29
C ALA A 145 -20.94 -3.11 -5.81
N SER A 146 -21.90 -3.27 -6.71
CA SER A 146 -23.22 -3.84 -6.37
C SER A 146 -23.21 -5.34 -6.09
N ILE A 147 -22.15 -5.89 -5.90
CA ILE A 147 -21.67 -7.25 -5.88
C ILE A 147 -21.95 -8.09 -4.73
N THR A 148 -22.42 -7.63 -3.80
CA THR A 148 -23.02 -8.58 -2.85
C THR A 148 -24.17 -9.36 -3.50
N GLY A 149 -24.49 -9.06 -4.75
CA GLY A 149 -25.56 -9.63 -5.51
C GLY A 149 -25.24 -10.20 -6.91
N GLY A 150 -23.98 -10.25 -7.32
CA GLY A 150 -23.64 -11.03 -8.50
C GLY A 150 -23.37 -10.22 -9.78
N ALA A 151 -22.91 -10.88 -10.78
CA ALA A 151 -22.63 -10.49 -12.16
C ALA A 151 -21.48 -9.49 -12.32
N GLY A 152 -20.43 -9.66 -11.54
CA GLY A 152 -19.29 -8.81 -11.64
C GLY A 152 -18.18 -9.34 -12.51
N ASP A 153 -18.42 -9.57 -13.77
CA ASP A 153 -17.33 -9.80 -14.73
C ASP A 153 -16.73 -8.49 -15.25
N ASP A 154 -17.24 -7.33 -14.77
CA ASP A 154 -16.76 -6.03 -15.21
C ASP A 154 -15.45 -5.65 -14.53
N TRP A 155 -14.56 -5.04 -15.30
CA TRP A 155 -13.20 -4.74 -14.88
C TRP A 155 -12.70 -3.43 -15.50
N ALA A 156 -11.53 -2.94 -15.06
CA ALA A 156 -10.81 -1.81 -15.63
C ALA A 156 -9.35 -2.21 -15.91
N CYS A 157 -8.66 -1.57 -16.84
CA CYS A 157 -9.07 -0.43 -17.62
C CYS A 157 -9.17 -0.78 -19.11
N ARG A 158 -10.25 -0.38 -19.74
CA ARG A 158 -10.45 -0.50 -21.20
C ARG A 158 -10.66 0.88 -21.83
N CYS A 159 -9.84 1.88 -21.44
CA CYS A 159 -9.82 3.19 -22.09
C CYS A 159 -9.12 3.12 -23.47
N PRO A 160 -9.22 4.16 -24.32
CA PRO A 160 -8.57 4.18 -25.64
C PRO A 160 -7.07 3.87 -25.60
N GLU A 161 -6.34 4.40 -24.61
CA GLU A 161 -4.91 4.13 -24.45
C GLU A 161 -4.62 2.66 -24.15
N CYS A 162 -5.41 2.05 -23.26
CA CYS A 162 -5.28 0.63 -22.95
C CYS A 162 -5.62 -0.26 -24.15
N MET A 163 -6.69 0.08 -24.89
CA MET A 163 -7.07 -0.68 -26.07
C MET A 163 -5.97 -0.63 -27.14
N LYS A 164 -5.45 0.58 -27.39
CA LYS A 164 -4.36 0.75 -28.37
C LYS A 164 -3.12 -0.02 -27.98
N LYS A 165 -2.65 0.10 -26.74
CA LYS A 165 -1.49 -0.65 -26.25
C LYS A 165 -1.70 -2.17 -26.30
N PHE A 166 -2.90 -2.64 -25.96
CA PHE A 166 -3.21 -4.06 -26.05
C PHE A 166 -3.11 -4.56 -27.49
N GLU A 167 -3.69 -3.83 -28.44
CA GLU A 167 -3.63 -4.18 -29.87
C GLU A 167 -2.19 -4.17 -30.38
N ASP A 168 -1.37 -3.18 -29.98
CA ASP A 168 0.04 -3.09 -30.32
C ASP A 168 0.83 -4.32 -29.80
N TYR A 169 0.43 -4.92 -28.67
CA TYR A 169 1.09 -6.10 -28.08
C TYR A 169 0.62 -7.43 -28.64
N TYR A 170 -0.69 -7.58 -28.86
CA TYR A 170 -1.29 -8.89 -29.17
C TYR A 170 -1.76 -9.00 -30.61
N GLY A 171 -1.83 -7.89 -31.36
CA GLY A 171 -2.23 -7.86 -32.76
C GLY A 171 -3.72 -8.03 -32.99
N TYR A 172 -4.55 -7.87 -31.97
CA TYR A 172 -6.01 -7.91 -32.09
C TYR A 172 -6.68 -6.95 -31.08
N GLU A 173 -7.94 -6.59 -31.34
CA GLU A 173 -8.69 -5.66 -30.49
C GLU A 173 -8.85 -6.22 -29.07
N MET A 174 -8.65 -5.38 -28.06
CA MET A 174 -8.83 -5.72 -26.64
C MET A 174 -10.27 -6.15 -26.36
N PRO A 175 -10.53 -7.40 -25.95
CA PRO A 175 -11.90 -7.88 -25.72
C PRO A 175 -12.52 -7.22 -24.49
N LYS A 176 -13.85 -7.27 -24.39
CA LYS A 176 -14.56 -6.83 -23.18
C LYS A 176 -14.46 -7.86 -22.05
N PHE A 177 -14.40 -9.15 -22.38
CA PHE A 177 -14.21 -10.22 -21.39
C PHE A 177 -12.74 -10.39 -21.01
N MET A 178 -12.50 -10.74 -19.77
CA MET A 178 -11.14 -10.92 -19.25
C MET A 178 -10.62 -12.32 -19.62
N ASN A 179 -9.87 -12.40 -20.73
CA ASN A 179 -9.10 -13.59 -21.09
C ASN A 179 -7.68 -13.53 -20.52
N ASP A 180 -6.85 -14.55 -20.76
CA ASP A 180 -5.49 -14.62 -20.24
C ASP A 180 -4.59 -13.50 -20.77
N ASP A 181 -4.75 -13.07 -22.02
CA ASP A 181 -3.97 -11.97 -22.58
C ASP A 181 -4.33 -10.63 -21.90
N VAL A 182 -5.60 -10.41 -21.60
CA VAL A 182 -6.06 -9.23 -20.85
C VAL A 182 -5.49 -9.26 -19.41
N LYS A 183 -5.52 -10.42 -18.74
CA LYS A 183 -4.92 -10.57 -17.40
C LYS A 183 -3.42 -10.26 -17.43
N GLN A 184 -2.68 -10.85 -18.35
CA GLN A 184 -1.24 -10.61 -18.50
C GLN A 184 -0.93 -9.17 -18.85
N PHE A 185 -1.71 -8.55 -19.75
CA PHE A 185 -1.58 -7.12 -20.08
C PHE A 185 -1.76 -6.26 -18.83
N ARG A 186 -2.81 -6.51 -18.06
CA ARG A 186 -3.11 -5.75 -16.85
C ARG A 186 -1.99 -5.88 -15.80
N TRP A 187 -1.51 -7.09 -15.52
CA TRP A 187 -0.39 -7.33 -14.60
C TRP A 187 0.86 -6.56 -15.03
N ARG A 188 1.22 -6.67 -16.30
CA ARG A 188 2.42 -6.03 -16.83
C ARG A 188 2.33 -4.50 -16.77
N GLU A 189 1.24 -3.92 -17.22
CA GLU A 189 1.09 -2.48 -17.28
C GLU A 189 0.94 -1.85 -15.89
N ALA A 190 0.25 -2.53 -14.97
CA ALA A 190 0.16 -2.12 -13.58
C ALA A 190 1.55 -2.09 -12.92
N LEU A 191 2.28 -3.20 -13.02
CA LEU A 191 3.62 -3.29 -12.44
C LEU A 191 4.61 -2.32 -13.10
N LYS A 192 4.51 -2.12 -14.43
CA LYS A 192 5.42 -1.26 -15.18
C LYS A 192 5.42 0.19 -14.63
N THR A 193 4.27 0.73 -14.29
CA THR A 193 4.18 2.09 -13.73
C THR A 193 4.97 2.22 -12.43
N LEU A 194 4.84 1.26 -11.52
CA LEU A 194 5.61 1.24 -10.28
C LEU A 194 7.09 0.97 -10.52
N ALA A 195 7.39 0.02 -11.40
CA ALA A 195 8.77 -0.34 -11.71
C ALA A 195 9.54 0.82 -12.34
N ASP A 196 8.92 1.56 -13.28
CA ASP A 196 9.55 2.72 -13.92
C ASP A 196 9.82 3.84 -12.88
N CYS A 197 8.85 4.15 -12.01
CA CYS A 197 9.05 5.12 -10.92
C CYS A 197 10.13 4.65 -9.94
N SER A 198 10.06 3.40 -9.49
CA SER A 198 11.04 2.81 -8.56
C SER A 198 12.44 2.79 -9.15
N LYS A 199 12.57 2.52 -10.45
CA LYS A 199 13.84 2.61 -11.16
C LYS A 199 14.42 4.02 -11.10
N ALA A 200 13.61 5.04 -11.41
CA ALA A 200 14.06 6.44 -11.35
C ALA A 200 14.50 6.83 -9.93
N LEU A 201 13.77 6.38 -8.90
CA LEU A 201 14.14 6.60 -7.50
C LEU A 201 15.46 5.93 -7.15
N LYS A 202 15.67 4.67 -7.54
CA LYS A 202 16.92 3.92 -7.30
C LYS A 202 18.11 4.48 -8.08
N GLU A 203 17.90 5.01 -9.29
CA GLU A 203 18.93 5.69 -10.06
C GLU A 203 19.35 7.02 -9.40
N TYR A 204 18.43 7.71 -8.75
CA TYR A 204 18.72 8.92 -7.98
C TYR A 204 19.43 8.61 -6.67
N ASN A 205 18.90 7.70 -5.89
CA ASN A 205 19.49 7.25 -4.62
C ASN A 205 19.24 5.74 -4.44
N PRO A 206 20.27 4.89 -4.61
CA PRO A 206 20.15 3.44 -4.48
C PRO A 206 19.78 2.96 -3.07
N ASP A 207 20.01 3.79 -2.04
CA ASP A 207 19.73 3.46 -0.63
C ASP A 207 18.24 3.66 -0.28
N LEU A 208 17.45 4.34 -1.12
CA LEU A 208 16.01 4.46 -0.90
C LEU A 208 15.36 3.06 -0.87
N GLU A 209 14.74 2.71 0.22
CA GLU A 209 14.02 1.45 0.36
C GLU A 209 12.66 1.52 -0.32
N ILE A 210 12.31 0.52 -1.10
CA ILE A 210 11.02 0.45 -1.78
C ILE A 210 10.26 -0.80 -1.38
N THR A 211 9.12 -0.59 -0.71
CA THR A 211 8.17 -1.63 -0.33
C THR A 211 7.01 -1.66 -1.31
N CYS A 212 6.63 -2.84 -1.80
CA CYS A 212 5.38 -3.02 -2.54
C CYS A 212 4.44 -3.91 -1.72
N CYS A 213 3.35 -3.32 -1.24
CA CYS A 213 2.30 -4.01 -0.50
C CYS A 213 1.19 -4.43 -1.45
N VAL A 214 0.93 -5.72 -1.53
CA VAL A 214 -0.14 -6.28 -2.36
C VAL A 214 -1.23 -6.89 -1.50
N HIS A 215 -2.43 -6.93 -2.05
CA HIS A 215 -3.57 -7.45 -1.32
C HIS A 215 -3.40 -8.94 -1.01
N ALA A 216 -3.66 -9.31 0.25
CA ALA A 216 -3.74 -10.71 0.66
C ALA A 216 -4.90 -11.39 -0.07
N THR A 217 -4.60 -12.36 -0.92
CA THR A 217 -5.59 -13.00 -1.79
C THR A 217 -6.55 -13.91 -1.05
N LYS A 218 -7.75 -14.11 -1.61
CA LYS A 218 -8.85 -14.93 -1.11
C LYS A 218 -9.75 -14.30 -0.05
N ASN A 219 -9.78 -12.99 0.03
CA ASN A 219 -10.84 -12.34 0.79
C ASN A 219 -12.12 -12.33 -0.06
N THR A 220 -13.25 -12.78 0.49
CA THR A 220 -14.57 -12.77 -0.17
C THR A 220 -15.08 -11.37 -0.51
N TYR A 221 -14.49 -10.34 0.09
CA TYR A 221 -14.87 -8.94 -0.15
C TYR A 221 -14.12 -8.27 -1.31
N TYR A 222 -12.97 -8.82 -1.74
CA TYR A 222 -12.16 -8.22 -2.80
C TYR A 222 -11.74 -9.29 -3.80
N VAL A 223 -12.13 -9.11 -5.05
CA VAL A 223 -11.63 -9.97 -6.12
C VAL A 223 -10.28 -9.44 -6.54
N THR A 224 -9.25 -10.05 -6.00
CA THR A 224 -7.87 -9.63 -6.18
C THR A 224 -7.43 -9.58 -7.63
N GLU A 225 -7.99 -10.45 -8.49
CA GLU A 225 -7.76 -10.43 -9.93
C GLU A 225 -8.14 -9.09 -10.57
N LEU A 226 -9.15 -8.39 -10.03
CA LEU A 226 -9.53 -7.09 -10.54
C LEU A 226 -8.55 -5.98 -10.16
N ARG A 227 -7.77 -6.15 -9.10
CA ARG A 227 -6.74 -5.19 -8.69
C ARG A 227 -5.53 -5.18 -9.63
N GLY A 228 -5.23 -6.30 -10.29
CA GLY A 228 -4.11 -6.41 -11.23
C GLY A 228 -2.75 -6.65 -10.59
N TYR A 229 -2.68 -7.03 -9.31
CA TYR A 229 -1.46 -7.36 -8.57
C TYR A 229 -1.53 -8.73 -7.89
N ASP A 230 -2.39 -9.60 -8.37
CA ASP A 230 -2.60 -10.95 -7.86
C ASP A 230 -1.49 -11.94 -8.28
N ASN A 231 -0.66 -11.58 -9.25
CA ASN A 231 0.54 -12.34 -9.60
C ASN A 231 1.72 -11.90 -8.70
N TRP A 232 1.76 -12.46 -7.50
CA TRP A 232 2.78 -12.11 -6.49
C TRP A 232 4.21 -12.42 -6.92
N ASP A 233 4.41 -13.51 -7.69
CA ASP A 233 5.72 -13.84 -8.23
C ASP A 233 6.24 -12.74 -9.16
N MET A 234 5.39 -12.21 -10.03
CA MET A 234 5.74 -11.13 -10.92
C MET A 234 6.08 -9.84 -10.17
N VAL A 235 5.32 -9.52 -9.12
CA VAL A 235 5.58 -8.34 -8.28
C VAL A 235 6.91 -8.48 -7.53
N ALA A 236 7.11 -9.61 -6.83
CA ALA A 236 8.31 -9.84 -6.05
C ALA A 236 9.58 -9.98 -6.91
N ALA A 237 9.43 -10.40 -8.18
CA ALA A 237 10.54 -10.47 -9.13
C ALA A 237 11.03 -9.08 -9.61
N CYS A 238 10.30 -8.00 -9.34
CA CYS A 238 10.72 -6.65 -9.72
C CYS A 238 12.06 -6.29 -9.05
N PRO A 239 13.11 -5.94 -9.81
CA PRO A 239 14.44 -5.73 -9.25
C PRO A 239 14.56 -4.45 -8.42
N TYR A 240 13.61 -3.54 -8.55
CA TYR A 240 13.62 -2.24 -7.88
C TYR A 240 12.87 -2.23 -6.54
N PHE A 241 12.23 -3.33 -6.15
CA PHE A 241 11.60 -3.46 -4.84
C PHE A 241 12.55 -4.18 -3.87
N ASP A 242 12.60 -3.72 -2.63
CA ASP A 242 13.42 -4.29 -1.56
C ASP A 242 12.59 -5.16 -0.61
N VAL A 243 11.34 -4.78 -0.42
CA VAL A 243 10.42 -5.43 0.51
C VAL A 243 9.16 -5.87 -0.23
N PHE A 244 8.80 -7.14 -0.05
CA PHE A 244 7.51 -7.68 -0.48
C PHE A 244 6.57 -7.74 0.71
N SER A 245 5.51 -6.96 0.64
CA SER A 245 4.52 -6.79 1.71
C SER A 245 3.16 -7.32 1.28
N THR A 246 2.39 -7.82 2.23
CA THR A 246 1.00 -8.21 2.01
C THR A 246 0.11 -7.59 3.07
N THR A 247 -1.07 -7.15 2.63
CA THR A 247 -1.98 -6.34 3.43
C THR A 247 -2.47 -7.01 4.70
N ILE A 248 -3.16 -6.22 5.47
CA ILE A 248 -3.85 -6.57 6.70
C ILE A 248 -4.81 -7.74 6.48
N ILE A 249 -4.88 -8.62 7.49
CA ILE A 249 -5.89 -9.67 7.59
C ILE A 249 -6.83 -9.30 8.73
N ASN A 250 -8.14 -9.40 8.47
CA ASN A 250 -9.16 -9.12 9.47
C ASN A 250 -9.12 -10.19 10.57
N TRP A 251 -9.19 -9.75 11.84
CA TRP A 251 -9.17 -10.63 13.03
C TRP A 251 -10.26 -11.71 13.03
N SER A 252 -11.39 -11.47 12.35
CA SER A 252 -12.47 -12.46 12.21
C SER A 252 -12.14 -13.66 11.32
N LEU A 253 -11.02 -13.63 10.58
CA LEU A 253 -10.62 -14.75 9.74
C LEU A 253 -9.91 -15.83 10.56
N PRO A 254 -10.00 -17.10 10.15
CA PRO A 254 -9.40 -18.20 10.90
C PRO A 254 -7.87 -18.13 10.89
N GLU A 255 -7.24 -18.62 11.95
CA GLU A 255 -5.78 -18.68 12.11
C GLU A 255 -5.08 -19.34 10.92
N SER A 256 -5.68 -20.39 10.37
CA SER A 256 -5.14 -21.08 9.19
C SER A 256 -4.94 -20.15 7.98
N PHE A 257 -5.79 -19.13 7.86
CA PHE A 257 -5.66 -18.13 6.80
C PHE A 257 -4.48 -17.18 7.06
N PHE A 258 -4.32 -16.71 8.32
CA PHE A 258 -3.15 -15.92 8.71
C PHE A 258 -1.86 -16.68 8.43
N LYS A 259 -1.82 -17.95 8.80
CA LYS A 259 -0.66 -18.81 8.57
C LYS A 259 -0.37 -19.02 7.08
N GLU A 260 -1.38 -19.38 6.27
CA GLU A 260 -1.24 -19.60 4.81
C GLU A 260 -0.64 -18.36 4.12
N ILE A 261 -1.22 -17.18 4.39
CA ILE A 261 -0.77 -15.94 3.76
C ILE A 261 0.64 -15.57 4.23
N THR A 262 0.93 -15.75 5.50
CA THR A 262 2.25 -15.44 6.07
C THR A 262 3.33 -16.34 5.48
N ASP A 263 3.12 -17.64 5.49
CA ASP A 263 4.05 -18.60 4.92
C ASP A 263 4.31 -18.32 3.44
N ARG A 264 3.27 -18.00 2.68
CA ARG A 264 3.37 -17.64 1.27
C ARG A 264 4.14 -16.33 1.05
N THR A 265 3.87 -15.30 1.86
CA THR A 265 4.58 -14.01 1.80
C THR A 265 6.08 -14.21 2.03
N VAL A 266 6.44 -14.91 3.10
CA VAL A 266 7.84 -15.22 3.44
C VAL A 266 8.50 -16.05 2.35
N ALA A 267 7.83 -17.08 1.85
CA ALA A 267 8.38 -17.94 0.81
C ALA A 267 8.68 -17.19 -0.50
N ILE A 268 7.75 -16.32 -0.92
CA ILE A 268 7.93 -15.50 -2.13
C ILE A 268 9.03 -14.45 -1.93
N ALA A 269 9.02 -13.72 -0.82
CA ALA A 269 10.07 -12.76 -0.50
C ALA A 269 11.45 -13.44 -0.55
N LYS A 270 11.60 -14.56 0.13
CA LYS A 270 12.85 -15.36 0.13
C LYS A 270 13.27 -15.83 -1.26
N LYS A 271 12.32 -16.31 -2.07
CA LYS A 271 12.57 -16.78 -3.45
C LYS A 271 13.24 -15.70 -4.30
N TYR A 272 12.84 -14.45 -4.12
CA TYR A 272 13.35 -13.32 -4.90
C TYR A 272 14.38 -12.45 -4.16
N GLY A 273 14.87 -12.89 -3.00
CA GLY A 273 15.88 -12.17 -2.21
C GLY A 273 15.38 -10.86 -1.62
N LYS A 274 14.08 -10.78 -1.31
CA LYS A 274 13.43 -9.61 -0.70
C LYS A 274 13.24 -9.83 0.79
N GLN A 275 13.06 -8.72 1.53
CA GLN A 275 12.52 -8.80 2.88
C GLN A 275 11.01 -9.02 2.81
N SER A 276 10.48 -9.69 3.83
CA SER A 276 9.04 -9.93 3.98
C SER A 276 8.44 -8.99 5.02
N GLU A 277 7.25 -8.44 4.73
CA GLU A 277 6.51 -7.60 5.66
C GLU A 277 5.09 -8.10 5.84
N ARG A 278 4.61 -8.11 7.08
CA ARG A 278 3.23 -8.42 7.45
C ARG A 278 2.63 -7.29 8.28
N TRP A 279 1.32 -7.13 8.16
CA TRP A 279 0.58 -6.08 8.81
C TRP A 279 -0.34 -6.61 9.90
N LEU A 280 -0.45 -5.85 11.00
CA LEU A 280 -1.48 -6.00 12.02
C LEU A 280 -2.63 -5.04 11.74
N MET A 281 -3.85 -5.50 11.97
CA MET A 281 -5.04 -4.67 11.91
C MET A 281 -5.16 -3.87 13.21
N GLY A 282 -4.76 -2.62 13.17
CA GLY A 282 -4.82 -1.67 14.28
C GLY A 282 -6.01 -0.71 14.17
N TYR A 283 -7.16 -1.18 13.69
CA TYR A 283 -8.40 -0.40 13.53
C TYR A 283 -9.60 -1.36 13.59
N ASN A 284 -10.79 -0.85 13.88
CA ASN A 284 -12.03 -1.65 13.95
C ASN A 284 -11.92 -2.98 14.74
N ALA A 285 -10.78 -3.22 15.40
CA ALA A 285 -10.60 -4.43 16.22
C ALA A 285 -11.46 -4.35 17.46
N GLN A 286 -12.13 -5.46 17.78
CA GLN A 286 -12.95 -5.54 18.99
C GLN A 286 -12.05 -5.90 20.18
N PRO A 287 -12.44 -5.57 21.43
CA PRO A 287 -11.63 -5.92 22.61
C PRO A 287 -11.29 -7.41 22.71
N GLU A 288 -12.16 -8.28 22.22
CA GLU A 288 -11.95 -9.72 22.17
C GLU A 288 -10.80 -10.13 21.24
N ASP A 289 -10.53 -9.32 20.20
CA ASP A 289 -9.47 -9.57 19.21
C ASP A 289 -8.09 -9.33 19.83
N PHE A 290 -7.99 -8.48 20.87
CA PHE A 290 -6.68 -8.10 21.45
C PHE A 290 -5.92 -9.30 22.00
N SER A 291 -6.62 -10.32 22.50
CA SER A 291 -6.00 -11.55 22.98
C SER A 291 -5.31 -12.36 21.87
N GLN A 292 -5.59 -12.06 20.59
CA GLN A 292 -5.00 -12.75 19.45
C GLN A 292 -3.69 -12.09 18.99
N ILE A 293 -3.43 -10.82 19.38
CA ILE A 293 -2.27 -10.04 18.88
C ILE A 293 -0.97 -10.78 19.19
N ASP A 294 -0.76 -11.20 20.43
CA ASP A 294 0.45 -11.91 20.87
C ASP A 294 0.69 -13.16 20.02
N HIS A 295 -0.37 -13.96 19.84
CA HIS A 295 -0.31 -15.18 19.07
C HIS A 295 0.01 -14.95 17.58
N VAL A 296 -0.62 -13.95 16.97
CA VAL A 296 -0.37 -13.60 15.56
C VAL A 296 1.04 -13.05 15.37
N VAL A 297 1.51 -12.22 16.30
CA VAL A 297 2.90 -11.70 16.26
C VAL A 297 3.92 -12.82 16.41
N ASP A 298 3.67 -13.77 17.31
CA ASP A 298 4.53 -14.95 17.45
C ASP A 298 4.53 -15.82 16.19
N MET A 299 3.36 -16.03 15.57
CA MET A 299 3.23 -16.74 14.30
C MET A 299 4.05 -16.06 13.19
N TYR A 300 3.99 -14.72 13.09
CA TYR A 300 4.76 -13.96 12.10
C TYR A 300 6.27 -14.10 12.34
N ARG A 301 6.70 -13.95 13.60
CA ARG A 301 8.11 -14.15 13.98
C ARG A 301 8.61 -15.57 13.68
N ASP A 302 7.82 -16.58 14.03
CA ASP A 302 8.20 -17.99 13.88
C ASP A 302 8.20 -18.42 12.40
N ALA A 303 7.37 -17.82 11.57
CA ALA A 303 7.41 -17.98 10.11
C ALA A 303 8.62 -17.28 9.46
N GLY A 304 9.31 -16.40 10.19
CA GLY A 304 10.48 -15.67 9.70
C GLY A 304 10.16 -14.39 8.94
N VAL A 305 9.07 -13.73 9.30
CA VAL A 305 8.76 -12.37 8.81
C VAL A 305 9.86 -11.42 9.23
N ASP A 306 10.36 -10.60 8.31
CA ASP A 306 11.43 -9.64 8.58
C ASP A 306 10.91 -8.35 9.22
N ARG A 307 9.70 -7.93 8.88
CA ARG A 307 9.13 -6.64 9.27
C ARG A 307 7.68 -6.77 9.70
N LEU A 308 7.32 -6.00 10.70
CA LEU A 308 5.96 -5.91 11.22
C LEU A 308 5.47 -4.47 11.12
N ALA A 309 4.34 -4.26 10.46
CA ALA A 309 3.70 -2.96 10.34
C ALA A 309 2.28 -2.99 10.90
N THR A 310 1.75 -1.84 11.26
CA THR A 310 0.36 -1.70 11.73
C THR A 310 -0.32 -0.52 11.04
N TRP A 311 -1.52 -0.73 10.55
CA TRP A 311 -2.45 0.32 10.21
C TRP A 311 -3.57 0.29 11.26
N THR A 312 -3.66 1.25 12.22
CA THR A 312 -2.99 2.51 12.15
C THR A 312 -2.71 3.07 13.55
N TYR A 313 -1.95 4.15 13.62
CA TYR A 313 -1.59 4.86 14.84
C TYR A 313 -2.80 5.09 15.77
N ARG A 314 -2.62 4.85 17.08
CA ARG A 314 -3.64 4.96 18.13
C ARG A 314 -4.96 4.24 17.82
N GLY A 315 -4.92 3.09 17.15
CA GLY A 315 -6.14 2.31 16.86
C GLY A 315 -7.14 3.04 15.97
N GLY A 316 -6.69 4.00 15.17
CA GLY A 316 -7.53 4.86 14.33
C GLY A 316 -8.31 5.92 15.12
N TYR A 317 -7.88 6.27 16.34
CA TYR A 317 -8.57 7.22 17.21
C TYR A 317 -8.97 8.50 16.47
N GLY A 318 -10.23 8.92 16.62
CA GLY A 318 -10.81 10.10 15.97
C GLY A 318 -11.23 9.91 14.51
N THR A 319 -11.10 8.71 13.96
CA THR A 319 -11.51 8.39 12.57
C THR A 319 -12.76 7.50 12.54
N VAL A 320 -13.34 7.32 11.35
CA VAL A 320 -14.50 6.42 11.14
C VAL A 320 -14.15 4.93 11.28
N VAL A 321 -12.87 4.59 11.31
CA VAL A 321 -12.36 3.23 11.50
C VAL A 321 -11.80 3.01 12.90
N GLN A 322 -12.05 3.91 13.83
CA GLN A 322 -11.59 3.81 15.21
C GLN A 322 -12.02 2.50 15.86
N ALA A 323 -11.09 1.81 16.48
CA ALA A 323 -11.40 0.66 17.33
C ALA A 323 -12.19 1.12 18.59
N PRO A 324 -13.12 0.33 19.14
CA PRO A 324 -13.87 0.70 20.33
C PRO A 324 -12.98 1.10 21.52
N ASP A 325 -11.92 0.35 21.78
CA ASP A 325 -10.89 0.62 22.80
C ASP A 325 -9.55 0.98 22.14
N ALA A 326 -9.56 2.02 21.30
CA ALA A 326 -8.47 2.37 20.39
C ALA A 326 -7.10 2.52 21.07
N LEU A 327 -7.05 3.18 22.25
CA LEU A 327 -5.80 3.38 22.98
C LEU A 327 -5.29 2.09 23.63
N LYS A 328 -6.18 1.24 24.14
CA LYS A 328 -5.77 -0.09 24.66
C LYS A 328 -5.25 -1.00 23.54
N LEU A 329 -5.87 -0.93 22.34
CA LEU A 329 -5.36 -1.63 21.16
C LEU A 329 -3.95 -1.16 20.83
N TRP A 330 -3.73 0.15 20.87
CA TRP A 330 -2.42 0.75 20.61
C TRP A 330 -1.38 0.30 21.65
N ASP A 331 -1.72 0.30 22.94
CA ASP A 331 -0.86 -0.21 24.00
C ASP A 331 -0.49 -1.68 23.78
N ALA A 332 -1.47 -2.54 23.46
CA ALA A 332 -1.23 -3.95 23.18
C ALA A 332 -0.30 -4.18 21.97
N ILE A 333 -0.45 -3.38 20.91
CA ILE A 333 0.47 -3.40 19.76
C ILE A 333 1.88 -2.98 20.19
N GLY A 334 2.00 -1.90 20.97
CA GLY A 334 3.29 -1.40 21.47
C GLY A 334 4.02 -2.40 22.35
N GLU A 335 3.31 -3.11 23.24
CA GLU A 335 3.88 -4.18 24.06
C GLU A 335 4.48 -5.29 23.17
N ASN A 336 3.78 -5.67 22.11
CA ASN A 336 4.24 -6.67 21.16
C ASN A 336 5.45 -6.19 20.35
N TYR A 337 5.47 -4.94 19.93
CA TYR A 337 6.61 -4.35 19.20
C TYR A 337 7.88 -4.39 20.04
N LYS A 338 7.81 -3.94 21.31
CA LYS A 338 8.95 -4.04 22.25
C LYS A 338 9.41 -5.49 22.42
N ARG A 339 8.46 -6.40 22.62
CA ARG A 339 8.73 -7.83 22.86
C ARG A 339 9.50 -8.49 21.71
N VAL A 340 9.23 -8.13 20.46
CA VAL A 340 9.88 -8.76 19.28
C VAL A 340 11.23 -8.13 18.94
N LEU A 341 11.49 -6.89 19.38
CA LEU A 341 12.77 -6.20 19.19
C LEU A 341 13.80 -6.54 20.28
N GLU A 342 13.36 -6.93 21.50
CA GLU A 342 14.23 -7.22 22.65
C GLU A 342 14.98 -8.56 22.54
N LYS A 343 14.87 -9.30 21.45
CA LYS A 343 15.53 -10.60 21.22
C LYS A 343 16.51 -10.56 20.07
#